data_e277ff294260e6807b9c0ea27224960e
#
_entry.id   e277ff294260e6807b9c0ea27224960e
#
_cell.length_a   1.000
_cell.length_b   1.000
_cell.length_c   1.000
_cell.angle_alpha   90.00
_cell.angle_beta   90.00
_cell.angle_gamma   90.00
#
_symmetry.space_group_name_H-M   'P 1'
#
loop_
_entity.id
_entity.type
_entity.pdbx_description
1 polymer ?
#
loop_
_entity_poly.entity_id
_entity_poly.type
_entity_poly.pdbx_seq_one_letter_code
_entity_poly.pdbx_strand_id
1 'polypeptide(L)'
;MRCKGYCGILMAVIYLMSIADGAAHEGHGHGEVKPNLRVWTFVDSGAHIHASYVAVREGKVQLRRGDGRVVSLEVQKLTRKDQEWIERKQEEIAKLQARRTSEEEVCRLVIDEQATRSVIAEMFAPFVERKVVQVRQDDRYFYVESNAMPDHRMMVGITAWQQQVPIPQPYFGGNAWRIPLQPVVAKNPLSAKSHFFRGAIALAANGVPIFNPIKNDGRTDTFLAGELDEFGGHCGRADDYHYHIAPVHLQEIVGKGNPIAYALDGYPIYGLTEPDGSQVVGLDEFNGHTSAELGYHYHA
;
A
#
# COMPACT_ATOMS: atom_id res chain seq x y z
N MET A 1 -8.86 8.63 -50.25
CA MET A 1 -9.62 7.87 -49.25
C MET A 1 -9.13 8.37 -47.88
N ARG A 2 -9.97 9.04 -47.15
CA ARG A 2 -9.63 9.64 -45.86
C ARG A 2 -9.85 8.61 -44.76
N CYS A 3 -8.79 8.13 -44.11
CA CYS A 3 -8.91 7.42 -42.85
C CYS A 3 -9.01 8.48 -41.72
N LYS A 4 -10.18 8.53 -41.11
CA LYS A 4 -10.39 9.29 -39.86
C LYS A 4 -9.77 8.48 -38.73
N GLY A 5 -8.72 9.03 -38.09
CA GLY A 5 -8.20 8.52 -36.85
C GLY A 5 -9.20 8.74 -35.73
N TYR A 6 -9.57 7.69 -35.06
CA TYR A 6 -10.28 7.76 -33.79
C TYR A 6 -9.26 7.97 -32.68
N CYS A 7 -9.30 9.14 -32.09
CA CYS A 7 -8.62 9.42 -30.85
C CYS A 7 -9.38 8.69 -29.73
N GLY A 8 -8.85 7.55 -29.28
CA GLY A 8 -9.39 6.81 -28.16
C GLY A 8 -8.88 7.41 -26.86
N ILE A 9 -9.78 7.96 -26.08
CA ILE A 9 -9.55 8.44 -24.72
C ILE A 9 -9.38 7.24 -23.80
N LEU A 10 -8.28 7.15 -23.13
CA LEU A 10 -7.86 6.05 -22.27
C LEU A 10 -8.15 6.31 -20.79
N MET A 11 -8.43 5.29 -20.05
CA MET A 11 -9.15 5.33 -18.79
C MET A 11 -8.64 4.31 -17.77
N ALA A 12 -8.44 4.73 -16.53
CA ALA A 12 -8.25 3.85 -15.38
C ALA A 12 -9.55 3.19 -14.89
N VAL A 13 -9.62 1.88 -14.85
CA VAL A 13 -10.68 1.13 -14.16
C VAL A 13 -10.18 0.67 -12.82
N ILE A 14 -10.74 1.25 -11.78
CA ILE A 14 -10.72 0.62 -10.47
C ILE A 14 -11.88 -0.36 -10.42
N TYR A 15 -11.54 -1.63 -10.37
CA TYR A 15 -12.50 -2.69 -10.11
C TYR A 15 -12.85 -2.63 -8.63
N LEU A 16 -14.04 -2.12 -8.32
CA LEU A 16 -14.67 -2.34 -7.02
C LEU A 16 -15.04 -3.82 -6.92
N MET A 17 -14.09 -4.65 -6.53
CA MET A 17 -14.44 -5.92 -5.92
C MET A 17 -14.94 -5.61 -4.51
N SER A 18 -16.12 -6.12 -4.20
CA SER A 18 -16.63 -6.21 -2.84
C SER A 18 -15.59 -6.95 -2.00
N ILE A 19 -14.80 -6.19 -1.27
CA ILE A 19 -13.86 -6.73 -0.30
C ILE A 19 -14.71 -7.12 0.89
N ALA A 20 -14.81 -8.43 1.13
CA ALA A 20 -15.12 -8.93 2.44
C ALA A 20 -14.08 -8.32 3.41
N ASP A 21 -14.57 -7.73 4.49
CA ASP A 21 -13.85 -7.01 5.53
C ASP A 21 -12.45 -7.55 5.83
N GLY A 22 -11.46 -7.02 5.11
CA GLY A 22 -10.07 -7.00 5.53
C GLY A 22 -9.78 -5.55 5.89
N ALA A 23 -9.40 -5.30 7.13
CA ALA A 23 -9.01 -3.99 7.62
C ALA A 23 -7.78 -3.49 6.84
N ALA A 24 -8.04 -2.91 5.67
CA ALA A 24 -7.08 -2.13 4.91
C ALA A 24 -7.32 -0.67 5.27
N HIS A 25 -6.36 -0.08 5.95
CA HIS A 25 -6.07 1.34 6.10
C HIS A 25 -7.24 2.30 5.84
N GLU A 26 -8.04 2.56 6.88
CA GLU A 26 -8.79 3.80 6.96
C GLU A 26 -7.80 4.97 7.10
N GLY A 27 -7.27 5.45 5.99
CA GLY A 27 -6.63 6.73 5.91
C GLY A 27 -7.64 7.82 6.24
N HIS A 28 -7.47 8.47 7.38
CA HIS A 28 -7.92 9.84 7.69
C HIS A 28 -9.40 10.17 7.49
N GLY A 29 -10.29 9.51 8.20
CA GLY A 29 -11.64 9.98 8.44
C GLY A 29 -11.77 10.40 9.91
N HIS A 30 -12.19 11.64 10.20
CA HIS A 30 -12.75 12.03 11.48
C HIS A 30 -14.17 11.44 11.62
N GLY A 31 -14.25 10.12 11.70
CA GLY A 31 -15.30 9.43 12.38
C GLY A 31 -14.62 8.74 13.54
N GLU A 32 -15.00 9.03 14.75
CA GLU A 32 -14.67 8.15 15.87
C GLU A 32 -15.17 6.76 15.49
N VAL A 33 -14.25 5.92 14.95
CA VAL A 33 -14.46 4.49 15.03
C VAL A 33 -14.44 4.21 16.51
N LYS A 34 -15.63 4.09 17.10
CA LYS A 34 -15.75 3.65 18.49
C LYS A 34 -15.04 2.31 18.51
N PRO A 35 -13.90 2.21 19.24
CA PRO A 35 -13.18 0.95 19.30
C PRO A 35 -14.18 -0.11 19.76
N ASN A 36 -14.22 -1.25 19.11
CA ASN A 36 -15.11 -2.35 19.48
C ASN A 36 -14.63 -2.89 20.83
N LEU A 37 -14.97 -2.16 21.89
CA LEU A 37 -14.53 -2.40 23.24
C LEU A 37 -15.38 -3.54 23.83
N ARG A 38 -14.72 -4.63 24.13
CA ARG A 38 -15.28 -5.74 24.91
C ARG A 38 -15.07 -5.50 26.38
N VAL A 39 -16.02 -5.93 27.22
CA VAL A 39 -15.88 -5.99 28.67
C VAL A 39 -15.11 -7.26 29.06
N TRP A 40 -14.02 -7.08 29.79
CA TRP A 40 -13.19 -8.15 30.37
C TRP A 40 -13.35 -8.13 31.87
N THR A 41 -13.55 -9.26 32.48
CA THR A 41 -13.87 -9.36 33.91
C THR A 41 -12.80 -10.12 34.66
N PHE A 42 -12.32 -9.57 35.77
CA PHE A 42 -11.36 -10.23 36.65
C PHE A 42 -12.05 -11.21 37.60
N VAL A 43 -11.49 -12.41 37.75
CA VAL A 43 -12.03 -13.45 38.63
C VAL A 43 -11.99 -13.03 40.11
N ASP A 44 -10.86 -12.43 40.52
CA ASP A 44 -10.61 -12.18 41.96
C ASP A 44 -11.45 -11.04 42.53
N SER A 45 -11.73 -10.04 41.74
CA SER A 45 -12.36 -8.77 42.21
C SER A 45 -13.74 -8.51 41.60
N GLY A 46 -14.10 -9.22 40.53
CA GLY A 46 -15.27 -8.90 39.72
C GLY A 46 -15.15 -7.56 38.97
N ALA A 47 -14.01 -6.90 39.05
CA ALA A 47 -13.76 -5.65 38.34
C ALA A 47 -13.78 -5.84 36.84
N HIS A 48 -14.11 -4.77 36.10
CA HIS A 48 -14.21 -4.81 34.63
C HIS A 48 -13.26 -3.83 33.98
N ILE A 49 -12.74 -4.21 32.81
CA ILE A 49 -12.02 -3.30 31.92
C ILE A 49 -12.66 -3.31 30.52
N HIS A 50 -12.89 -2.16 29.94
CA HIS A 50 -13.37 -1.99 28.58
C HIS A 50 -12.17 -1.82 27.64
N ALA A 51 -11.92 -2.81 26.81
CA ALA A 51 -10.73 -2.81 25.93
C ALA A 51 -10.94 -3.71 24.70
N SER A 52 -10.24 -3.39 23.62
CA SER A 52 -10.15 -4.26 22.45
C SER A 52 -8.99 -5.24 22.60
N TYR A 53 -9.16 -6.44 22.07
CA TYR A 53 -8.12 -7.47 22.03
C TYR A 53 -7.02 -7.07 21.04
N VAL A 54 -5.76 -7.24 21.43
CA VAL A 54 -4.59 -7.00 20.57
C VAL A 54 -3.90 -8.33 20.27
N ALA A 55 -3.41 -9.05 21.28
CA ALA A 55 -2.67 -10.28 21.11
C ALA A 55 -2.60 -11.06 22.44
N VAL A 56 -2.12 -12.31 22.38
CA VAL A 56 -1.63 -13.06 23.55
C VAL A 56 -0.16 -13.35 23.35
N ARG A 57 0.65 -13.06 24.36
CA ARG A 57 2.07 -13.40 24.41
C ARG A 57 2.42 -13.92 25.82
N GLU A 58 3.12 -15.04 25.89
CA GLU A 58 3.63 -15.59 27.15
C GLU A 58 2.56 -15.71 28.26
N GLY A 59 1.35 -16.20 27.90
CA GLY A 59 0.24 -16.35 28.84
C GLY A 59 -0.44 -15.06 29.29
N LYS A 60 -0.06 -13.91 28.69
CA LYS A 60 -0.67 -12.60 28.95
C LYS A 60 -1.44 -12.11 27.75
N VAL A 61 -2.66 -11.66 27.95
CA VAL A 61 -3.45 -10.95 26.94
C VAL A 61 -3.08 -9.46 26.94
N GLN A 62 -2.83 -8.92 25.77
CA GLN A 62 -2.66 -7.48 25.54
C GLN A 62 -4.00 -6.91 25.09
N LEU A 63 -4.46 -5.89 25.81
CA LEU A 63 -5.75 -5.24 25.61
C LEU A 63 -5.54 -3.73 25.41
N ARG A 64 -6.14 -3.15 24.39
CA ARG A 64 -6.11 -1.70 24.13
C ARG A 64 -7.37 -1.06 24.70
N ARG A 65 -7.20 -0.16 25.64
CA ARG A 65 -8.28 0.62 26.25
C ARG A 65 -8.77 1.71 25.29
N GLY A 66 -9.94 2.27 25.62
CA GLY A 66 -10.53 3.37 24.85
C GLY A 66 -9.68 4.65 24.82
N ASP A 67 -8.75 4.81 25.76
CA ASP A 67 -7.76 5.90 25.81
C ASP A 67 -6.49 5.60 24.95
N GLY A 68 -6.48 4.50 24.19
CA GLY A 68 -5.37 4.07 23.35
C GLY A 68 -4.26 3.29 24.08
N ARG A 69 -4.23 3.30 25.41
CA ARG A 69 -3.20 2.60 26.19
C ARG A 69 -3.37 1.09 26.11
N VAL A 70 -2.24 0.39 25.94
CA VAL A 70 -2.21 -1.07 25.95
C VAL A 70 -1.86 -1.55 27.35
N VAL A 71 -2.68 -2.44 27.89
CA VAL A 71 -2.45 -3.11 29.17
C VAL A 71 -2.21 -4.60 28.93
N SER A 72 -1.32 -5.21 29.71
CA SER A 72 -1.01 -6.62 29.65
C SER A 72 -1.52 -7.31 30.90
N LEU A 73 -2.37 -8.31 30.77
CA LEU A 73 -3.03 -9.04 31.84
C LEU A 73 -2.79 -10.53 31.71
N GLU A 74 -2.56 -11.23 32.82
CA GLU A 74 -2.50 -12.68 32.84
C GLU A 74 -3.87 -13.26 32.45
N VAL A 75 -3.92 -14.13 31.45
CA VAL A 75 -5.17 -14.73 30.97
C VAL A 75 -5.90 -15.45 32.10
N GLN A 76 -5.17 -16.07 33.02
CA GLN A 76 -5.72 -16.79 34.18
C GLN A 76 -6.49 -15.91 35.17
N LYS A 77 -6.23 -14.60 35.18
CA LYS A 77 -6.95 -13.60 36.03
C LYS A 77 -8.30 -13.19 35.46
N LEU A 78 -8.61 -13.59 34.24
CA LEU A 78 -9.89 -13.31 33.59
C LEU A 78 -10.88 -14.44 33.84
N THR A 79 -12.18 -14.14 33.74
CA THR A 79 -13.23 -15.13 33.86
C THR A 79 -13.09 -16.26 32.83
N ARG A 80 -13.61 -17.44 33.12
CA ARG A 80 -13.62 -18.58 32.20
C ARG A 80 -14.21 -18.22 30.85
N LYS A 81 -15.27 -17.44 30.81
CA LYS A 81 -15.91 -16.93 29.60
C LYS A 81 -14.95 -16.07 28.74
N ASP A 82 -14.11 -15.28 29.39
CA ASP A 82 -13.13 -14.44 28.69
C ASP A 82 -11.93 -15.25 28.19
N GLN A 83 -11.49 -16.24 28.97
CA GLN A 83 -10.45 -17.18 28.55
C GLN A 83 -10.88 -17.97 27.31
N GLU A 84 -12.08 -18.55 27.31
CA GLU A 84 -12.66 -19.29 26.18
C GLU A 84 -12.83 -18.39 24.93
N TRP A 85 -13.13 -17.11 25.13
CA TRP A 85 -13.19 -16.17 24.02
C TRP A 85 -11.79 -15.95 23.42
N ILE A 86 -10.75 -15.79 24.26
CA ILE A 86 -9.35 -15.67 23.83
C ILE A 86 -8.91 -16.90 23.06
N GLU A 87 -9.19 -18.09 23.55
CA GLU A 87 -8.86 -19.37 22.90
C GLU A 87 -9.47 -19.44 21.50
N ARG A 88 -10.79 -19.18 21.38
CA ARG A 88 -11.46 -19.15 20.06
C ARG A 88 -10.85 -18.11 19.12
N LYS A 89 -10.49 -16.93 19.63
CA LYS A 89 -9.89 -15.88 18.81
C LYS A 89 -8.50 -16.26 18.32
N GLN A 90 -7.71 -16.94 19.16
CA GLN A 90 -6.41 -17.48 18.75
C GLN A 90 -6.55 -18.58 17.70
N GLU A 91 -7.53 -19.49 17.85
CA GLU A 91 -7.82 -20.51 16.83
C GLU A 91 -8.26 -19.88 15.49
N GLU A 92 -9.10 -18.85 15.53
CA GLU A 92 -9.52 -18.11 14.34
C GLU A 92 -8.31 -17.50 13.62
N ILE A 93 -7.43 -16.83 14.37
CA ILE A 93 -6.19 -16.24 13.85
C ILE A 93 -5.28 -17.33 13.28
N ALA A 94 -5.10 -18.45 13.99
CA ALA A 94 -4.28 -19.57 13.52
C ALA A 94 -4.82 -20.19 12.23
N LYS A 95 -6.14 -20.35 12.10
CA LYS A 95 -6.80 -20.81 10.87
C LYS A 95 -6.59 -19.85 9.71
N LEU A 96 -6.67 -18.54 9.95
CA LEU A 96 -6.39 -17.52 8.93
C LEU A 96 -4.91 -17.52 8.51
N GLN A 97 -4.00 -17.72 9.47
CA GLN A 97 -2.56 -17.84 9.17
C GLN A 97 -2.25 -19.12 8.39
N ALA A 98 -2.84 -20.27 8.78
CA ALA A 98 -2.67 -21.54 8.06
C ALA A 98 -3.23 -21.48 6.63
N ARG A 99 -4.36 -20.80 6.40
CA ARG A 99 -4.86 -20.51 5.07
C ARG A 99 -3.88 -19.67 4.25
N ARG A 100 -3.30 -18.65 4.85
CA ARG A 100 -2.26 -17.83 4.20
C ARG A 100 -1.06 -18.67 3.78
N THR A 101 -0.56 -19.51 4.69
CA THR A 101 0.60 -20.38 4.41
C THR A 101 0.31 -21.41 3.29
N SER A 102 -0.90 -21.97 3.25
CA SER A 102 -1.29 -22.88 2.16
C SER A 102 -1.51 -22.18 0.83
N GLU A 103 -2.02 -20.94 0.83
CA GLU A 103 -2.12 -20.09 -0.36
C GLU A 103 -0.73 -19.60 -0.83
N GLU A 104 0.20 -19.34 0.09
CA GLU A 104 1.60 -19.02 -0.20
C GLU A 104 2.37 -20.20 -0.80
N GLU A 105 2.10 -21.43 -0.36
CA GLU A 105 2.73 -22.64 -0.89
C GLU A 105 2.24 -22.98 -2.31
N VAL A 106 0.98 -22.69 -2.63
CA VAL A 106 0.40 -22.84 -3.97
C VAL A 106 0.86 -21.71 -4.90
N CYS A 107 1.22 -20.55 -4.38
CA CYS A 107 1.69 -19.38 -5.15
C CYS A 107 3.21 -19.25 -5.25
N ARG A 108 4.00 -20.22 -4.86
CA ARG A 108 5.41 -20.31 -5.30
C ARG A 108 5.45 -20.70 -6.77
N LEU A 109 5.15 -19.75 -7.63
CA LEU A 109 5.47 -19.88 -9.03
C LEU A 109 7.00 -20.01 -9.16
N VAL A 110 7.42 -21.15 -9.63
CA VAL A 110 8.75 -21.29 -10.23
C VAL A 110 8.80 -20.23 -11.32
N ILE A 111 9.62 -19.22 -11.14
CA ILE A 111 9.91 -18.26 -12.21
C ILE A 111 10.57 -19.11 -13.28
N ASP A 112 9.86 -19.33 -14.37
CA ASP A 112 10.43 -19.97 -15.54
C ASP A 112 11.54 -19.03 -16.04
N GLU A 113 12.80 -19.46 -15.96
CA GLU A 113 13.97 -18.66 -16.37
C GLU A 113 13.91 -18.23 -17.84
N GLN A 114 12.95 -18.73 -18.62
CA GLN A 114 12.73 -18.41 -20.02
C GLN A 114 11.63 -17.37 -20.25
N ALA A 115 10.88 -16.95 -19.23
CA ALA A 115 9.91 -15.87 -19.39
C ALA A 115 10.64 -14.56 -19.70
N THR A 116 10.37 -13.96 -20.82
CA THR A 116 10.85 -12.63 -21.22
C THR A 116 10.63 -11.69 -20.03
N ARG A 117 11.71 -11.15 -19.44
CA ARG A 117 11.63 -10.24 -18.28
C ARG A 117 10.69 -9.11 -18.65
N SER A 118 9.55 -9.03 -17.96
CA SER A 118 8.63 -7.94 -18.18
C SER A 118 9.22 -6.65 -17.61
N VAL A 119 8.90 -5.51 -18.19
CA VAL A 119 9.36 -4.19 -17.74
C VAL A 119 9.08 -3.98 -16.24
N ILE A 120 7.96 -4.50 -15.74
CA ILE A 120 7.63 -4.44 -14.32
C ILE A 120 8.64 -5.23 -13.46
N ALA A 121 9.05 -6.42 -13.90
CA ALA A 121 10.03 -7.24 -13.16
C ALA A 121 11.43 -6.58 -13.18
N GLU A 122 11.80 -5.96 -14.29
CA GLU A 122 13.08 -5.23 -14.42
C GLU A 122 13.13 -4.02 -13.48
N MET A 123 12.03 -3.28 -13.35
CA MET A 123 11.94 -2.15 -12.42
C MET A 123 12.16 -2.58 -10.96
N PHE A 124 11.57 -3.69 -10.54
CA PHE A 124 11.71 -4.18 -9.15
C PHE A 124 13.02 -4.93 -8.89
N ALA A 125 13.73 -5.41 -9.94
CA ALA A 125 14.91 -6.27 -9.79
C ALA A 125 15.99 -5.71 -8.85
N PRO A 126 16.41 -4.43 -8.91
CA PRO A 126 17.42 -3.90 -8.00
C PRO A 126 17.00 -3.96 -6.52
N PHE A 127 15.71 -3.85 -6.24
CA PHE A 127 15.17 -3.88 -4.87
C PHE A 127 14.91 -5.32 -4.39
N VAL A 128 14.67 -6.26 -5.29
CA VAL A 128 14.66 -7.70 -4.99
C VAL A 128 16.06 -8.17 -4.60
N GLU A 129 17.09 -7.78 -5.34
CA GLU A 129 18.49 -8.10 -5.05
C GLU A 129 18.92 -7.56 -3.67
N ARG A 130 18.48 -6.35 -3.32
CA ARG A 130 18.71 -5.72 -2.01
C ARG A 130 17.81 -6.27 -0.90
N LYS A 131 16.88 -7.20 -1.21
CA LYS A 131 15.90 -7.77 -0.27
C LYS A 131 14.97 -6.73 0.37
N VAL A 132 14.71 -5.62 -0.31
CA VAL A 132 13.77 -4.58 0.09
C VAL A 132 12.34 -4.98 -0.26
N VAL A 133 12.18 -5.64 -1.40
CA VAL A 133 10.89 -6.19 -1.86
C VAL A 133 11.03 -7.66 -2.22
N GLN A 134 9.91 -8.39 -2.19
CA GLN A 134 9.77 -9.72 -2.78
C GLN A 134 8.67 -9.66 -3.84
N VAL A 135 8.84 -10.39 -4.92
CA VAL A 135 7.89 -10.35 -6.03
C VAL A 135 7.46 -11.76 -6.44
N ARG A 136 6.24 -11.88 -6.90
CA ARG A 136 5.67 -13.07 -7.52
C ARG A 136 4.60 -12.66 -8.52
N GLN A 137 4.22 -13.53 -9.43
CA GLN A 137 3.15 -13.25 -10.38
C GLN A 137 2.29 -14.50 -10.61
N ASP A 138 1.06 -14.28 -11.04
CA ASP A 138 0.20 -15.28 -11.64
C ASP A 138 -0.16 -14.85 -13.09
N ASP A 139 -1.20 -15.42 -13.67
CA ASP A 139 -1.68 -15.08 -15.01
C ASP A 139 -2.35 -13.71 -15.11
N ARG A 140 -2.68 -13.05 -13.99
CA ARG A 140 -3.43 -11.80 -13.92
C ARG A 140 -2.68 -10.65 -13.27
N TYR A 141 -1.88 -10.94 -12.24
CA TYR A 141 -1.28 -9.93 -11.38
C TYR A 141 0.20 -10.17 -11.13
N PHE A 142 0.93 -9.08 -11.06
CA PHE A 142 2.24 -9.01 -10.45
C PHE A 142 2.05 -8.58 -8.99
N TYR A 143 2.58 -9.38 -8.07
CA TYR A 143 2.47 -9.14 -6.63
C TYR A 143 3.80 -8.62 -6.10
N VAL A 144 3.73 -7.59 -5.27
CA VAL A 144 4.89 -7.03 -4.61
C VAL A 144 4.67 -7.06 -3.10
N GLU A 145 5.61 -7.64 -2.39
CA GLU A 145 5.63 -7.71 -0.94
C GLU A 145 6.73 -6.78 -0.41
N SER A 146 6.40 -5.97 0.58
CA SER A 146 7.34 -5.04 1.20
C SER A 146 6.91 -4.70 2.63
N ASN A 147 7.82 -4.06 3.36
CA ASN A 147 7.51 -3.46 4.65
C ASN A 147 7.30 -1.94 4.58
N ALA A 148 7.26 -1.37 3.36
CA ALA A 148 7.16 0.07 3.08
C ALA A 148 8.24 0.94 3.76
N MET A 149 9.38 0.36 4.10
CA MET A 149 10.52 1.08 4.68
C MET A 149 11.56 1.31 3.59
N PRO A 150 11.70 2.54 3.08
CA PRO A 150 12.74 2.86 2.10
C PRO A 150 14.14 2.79 2.73
N ASP A 151 15.16 2.68 1.89
CA ASP A 151 16.58 2.69 2.28
C ASP A 151 17.20 4.09 2.39
N HIS A 152 16.38 5.14 2.24
CA HIS A 152 16.76 6.53 2.51
C HIS A 152 16.25 7.03 3.88
N ARG A 153 16.74 8.18 4.31
CA ARG A 153 16.25 8.83 5.53
C ARG A 153 14.82 9.32 5.33
N MET A 154 13.98 9.13 6.34
CA MET A 154 12.57 9.51 6.34
C MET A 154 12.31 10.68 7.28
N MET A 155 11.29 11.46 7.02
CA MET A 155 10.78 12.54 7.88
C MET A 155 11.78 13.70 8.10
N VAL A 156 12.81 13.83 7.26
CA VAL A 156 13.81 14.89 7.37
C VAL A 156 13.42 16.10 6.56
N GLY A 157 13.47 17.28 7.16
CA GLY A 157 13.14 18.55 6.50
C GLY A 157 11.66 18.95 6.54
N ILE A 158 10.79 18.12 7.10
CA ILE A 158 9.38 18.46 7.29
C ILE A 158 9.25 19.57 8.32
N THR A 159 8.48 20.60 7.99
CA THR A 159 8.26 21.77 8.86
C THR A 159 6.89 21.78 9.54
N ALA A 160 5.90 21.14 8.94
CA ALA A 160 4.51 21.19 9.38
C ALA A 160 4.03 19.96 10.15
N TRP A 161 4.70 18.80 10.03
CA TRP A 161 4.21 17.54 10.57
C TRP A 161 5.38 16.60 10.91
N GLN A 162 5.78 16.54 12.19
CA GLN A 162 7.00 15.85 12.63
C GLN A 162 6.79 14.84 13.76
N GLN A 163 5.55 14.50 14.10
CA GLN A 163 5.28 13.72 15.31
C GLN A 163 5.23 12.20 15.09
N GLN A 164 5.19 11.74 13.85
CA GLN A 164 5.11 10.33 13.52
C GLN A 164 6.51 9.73 13.38
N VAL A 165 6.61 8.46 13.75
CA VAL A 165 7.83 7.66 13.62
C VAL A 165 7.57 6.56 12.60
N PRO A 166 8.36 6.46 11.52
CA PRO A 166 8.19 5.41 10.52
C PRO A 166 8.27 4.02 11.14
N ILE A 167 7.26 3.20 10.92
CA ILE A 167 7.24 1.80 11.35
C ILE A 167 6.94 0.88 10.15
N PRO A 168 7.53 -0.34 10.12
CA PRO A 168 7.29 -1.30 9.06
C PRO A 168 5.80 -1.67 8.94
N GLN A 169 5.30 -1.72 7.71
CA GLN A 169 3.94 -2.13 7.38
C GLN A 169 3.94 -3.54 6.80
N PRO A 170 3.01 -4.41 7.17
CA PRO A 170 3.01 -5.81 6.76
C PRO A 170 2.32 -6.02 5.40
N TYR A 171 2.90 -5.55 4.31
CA TYR A 171 2.41 -5.81 2.95
C TYR A 171 2.92 -7.16 2.43
N PHE A 172 2.54 -8.26 3.12
CA PHE A 172 2.98 -9.62 2.80
C PHE A 172 1.80 -10.58 2.61
N GLY A 173 2.01 -11.65 1.86
CA GLY A 173 1.02 -12.70 1.63
C GLY A 173 -0.26 -12.17 1.00
N GLY A 174 -1.39 -12.38 1.65
CA GLY A 174 -2.69 -11.88 1.19
C GLY A 174 -2.82 -10.35 1.14
N ASN A 175 -1.91 -9.63 1.81
CA ASN A 175 -1.85 -8.17 1.84
C ASN A 175 -0.79 -7.59 0.87
N ALA A 176 -0.18 -8.43 0.01
CA ALA A 176 0.74 -7.98 -1.03
C ALA A 176 0.06 -7.02 -2.01
N TRP A 177 0.82 -6.06 -2.52
CA TRP A 177 0.35 -5.17 -3.58
C TRP A 177 0.08 -5.97 -4.86
N ARG A 178 -1.01 -5.65 -5.55
CA ARG A 178 -1.43 -6.32 -6.78
C ARG A 178 -1.44 -5.34 -7.93
N ILE A 179 -0.61 -5.58 -8.93
CA ILE A 179 -0.49 -4.75 -10.13
C ILE A 179 -0.99 -5.59 -11.31
N PRO A 180 -2.04 -5.17 -12.03
CA PRO A 180 -2.53 -5.91 -13.20
C PRO A 180 -1.46 -6.05 -14.27
N LEU A 181 -1.25 -7.28 -14.79
CA LEU A 181 -0.33 -7.54 -15.89
C LEU A 181 -0.90 -7.12 -17.25
N GLN A 182 -2.23 -7.08 -17.35
CA GLN A 182 -2.93 -6.66 -18.56
C GLN A 182 -3.92 -5.54 -18.20
N PRO A 183 -3.44 -4.30 -18.10
CA PRO A 183 -4.29 -3.18 -17.76
C PRO A 183 -5.35 -2.94 -18.84
N VAL A 184 -6.56 -2.63 -18.40
CA VAL A 184 -7.69 -2.35 -19.28
C VAL A 184 -8.15 -0.91 -19.06
N VAL A 185 -8.26 -0.22 -20.19
CA VAL A 185 -8.72 1.17 -20.22
C VAL A 185 -10.15 1.29 -19.72
N ALA A 186 -10.36 2.20 -18.76
CA ALA A 186 -11.70 2.46 -18.24
C ALA A 186 -12.58 3.18 -19.26
N LYS A 187 -13.88 2.86 -19.26
CA LYS A 187 -14.85 3.55 -20.11
C LYS A 187 -15.08 5.02 -19.68
N ASN A 188 -14.98 5.33 -18.37
CA ASN A 188 -15.07 6.67 -17.78
C ASN A 188 -13.95 6.86 -16.75
N PRO A 189 -12.77 7.50 -17.09
CA PRO A 189 -11.65 7.67 -16.18
C PRO A 189 -11.98 8.62 -15.05
N LEU A 190 -11.37 8.37 -13.92
CA LEU A 190 -11.45 9.26 -12.79
C LEU A 190 -10.08 9.89 -12.58
N SER A 191 -10.02 11.21 -12.55
CA SER A 191 -8.78 11.93 -12.31
C SER A 191 -8.42 11.96 -10.82
N ALA A 192 -7.14 11.77 -10.50
CA ALA A 192 -6.60 11.96 -9.15
C ALA A 192 -6.79 13.40 -8.63
N LYS A 193 -7.02 14.37 -9.50
CA LYS A 193 -7.34 15.77 -9.12
C LYS A 193 -8.67 15.89 -8.37
N SER A 194 -9.58 14.96 -8.57
CA SER A 194 -10.94 14.99 -7.99
C SER A 194 -11.35 13.72 -7.26
N HIS A 195 -10.53 12.66 -7.33
CA HIS A 195 -10.82 11.35 -6.75
C HIS A 195 -9.56 10.76 -6.10
N PHE A 196 -9.71 9.61 -5.45
CA PHE A 196 -8.61 8.84 -4.86
C PHE A 196 -7.83 9.59 -3.77
N PHE A 197 -8.52 10.38 -2.96
CA PHE A 197 -7.90 11.11 -1.84
C PHE A 197 -7.57 10.23 -0.63
N ARG A 198 -7.81 8.91 -0.71
CA ARG A 198 -7.55 7.94 0.34
C ARG A 198 -6.89 6.69 -0.21
N GLY A 199 -5.85 6.22 0.48
CA GLY A 199 -5.10 5.04 0.09
C GLY A 199 -4.12 5.30 -1.07
N ALA A 200 -3.37 4.26 -1.38
CA ALA A 200 -2.38 4.31 -2.44
C ALA A 200 -3.03 4.35 -3.83
N ILE A 201 -2.42 5.10 -4.74
CA ILE A 201 -2.75 5.13 -6.18
C ILE A 201 -1.68 4.43 -7.02
N ALA A 202 -0.47 4.30 -6.47
CA ALA A 202 0.64 3.64 -7.14
C ALA A 202 1.58 2.99 -6.12
N LEU A 203 2.51 2.17 -6.62
CA LEU A 203 3.58 1.54 -5.85
C LEU A 203 4.92 1.90 -6.47
N ALA A 204 5.82 2.47 -5.70
CA ALA A 204 7.18 2.78 -6.10
C ALA A 204 8.04 1.52 -6.22
N ALA A 205 9.12 1.57 -7.02
CA ALA A 205 10.02 0.45 -7.24
C ALA A 205 10.64 -0.13 -5.95
N ASN A 206 10.79 0.70 -4.91
CA ASN A 206 11.27 0.28 -3.59
C ASN A 206 10.17 -0.29 -2.67
N GLY A 207 8.97 -0.53 -3.20
CA GLY A 207 7.86 -1.12 -2.44
C GLY A 207 7.16 -0.17 -1.48
N VAL A 208 7.42 1.13 -1.55
CA VAL A 208 6.73 2.17 -0.79
C VAL A 208 5.49 2.64 -1.57
N PRO A 209 4.30 2.71 -0.95
CA PRO A 209 3.11 3.18 -1.63
C PRO A 209 3.18 4.67 -1.96
N ILE A 210 2.53 5.05 -3.05
CA ILE A 210 2.37 6.45 -3.47
C ILE A 210 0.90 6.80 -3.32
N PHE A 211 0.62 7.84 -2.55
CA PHE A 211 -0.72 8.39 -2.33
C PHE A 211 -0.93 9.61 -3.22
N ASN A 212 -2.19 10.04 -3.29
CA ASN A 212 -2.54 11.28 -3.99
C ASN A 212 -1.82 12.48 -3.35
N PRO A 213 -1.24 13.42 -4.14
CA PRO A 213 -0.65 14.65 -3.60
C PRO A 213 -1.66 15.53 -2.86
N ILE A 214 -2.95 15.40 -3.18
CA ILE A 214 -4.02 16.10 -2.47
C ILE A 214 -4.49 15.23 -1.30
N LYS A 215 -4.59 15.85 -0.12
CA LYS A 215 -5.06 15.18 1.10
C LYS A 215 -6.51 14.71 0.98
N ASN A 216 -6.91 13.90 1.95
CA ASN A 216 -8.28 13.37 2.04
C ASN A 216 -9.37 14.42 2.21
N ASP A 217 -9.02 15.67 2.46
CA ASP A 217 -9.94 16.82 2.44
C ASP A 217 -10.29 17.29 1.02
N GLY A 218 -9.63 16.72 0.00
CA GLY A 218 -9.84 17.04 -1.40
C GLY A 218 -9.36 18.45 -1.82
N ARG A 219 -8.50 19.09 -1.04
CA ARG A 219 -8.09 20.50 -1.24
C ARG A 219 -6.63 20.76 -0.93
N THR A 220 -6.11 20.25 0.16
CA THR A 220 -4.76 20.55 0.64
C THR A 220 -3.74 19.75 -0.12
N ASP A 221 -2.85 20.42 -0.84
CA ASP A 221 -1.67 19.86 -1.46
C ASP A 221 -0.59 19.65 -0.38
N THR A 222 -0.11 18.43 -0.24
CA THR A 222 0.84 18.04 0.83
C THR A 222 2.21 18.68 0.65
N PHE A 223 2.64 18.86 -0.61
CA PHE A 223 3.92 19.51 -0.92
C PHE A 223 3.87 21.01 -0.59
N LEU A 224 2.84 21.70 -1.05
CA LEU A 224 2.66 23.13 -0.79
C LEU A 224 2.42 23.40 0.70
N ALA A 225 1.86 22.44 1.44
CA ALA A 225 1.67 22.54 2.88
C ALA A 225 2.96 22.31 3.69
N GLY A 226 4.09 21.91 3.05
CA GLY A 226 5.35 21.63 3.74
C GLY A 226 5.34 20.36 4.58
N GLU A 227 4.49 19.40 4.24
CA GLU A 227 4.31 18.16 4.98
C GLU A 227 5.19 17.00 4.48
N LEU A 228 5.98 17.21 3.43
CA LEU A 228 6.80 16.17 2.82
C LEU A 228 8.29 16.36 3.12
N ASP A 229 8.99 15.25 3.24
CA ASP A 229 10.45 15.24 3.33
C ASP A 229 11.13 15.47 1.98
N GLU A 230 12.45 15.43 1.95
CA GLU A 230 13.25 15.66 0.75
C GLU A 230 13.02 14.63 -0.38
N PHE A 231 12.42 13.49 -0.06
CA PHE A 231 12.08 12.43 -1.01
C PHE A 231 10.61 12.44 -1.45
N GLY A 232 9.83 13.40 -0.97
CA GLY A 232 8.43 13.57 -1.34
C GLY A 232 7.46 12.67 -0.59
N GLY A 233 7.86 12.20 0.60
CA GLY A 233 7.05 11.35 1.45
C GLY A 233 6.91 11.86 2.88
N HIS A 234 6.02 11.24 3.61
CA HIS A 234 5.88 11.39 5.07
C HIS A 234 5.19 10.18 5.70
N CYS A 235 5.13 10.16 7.03
CA CYS A 235 4.31 9.19 7.74
C CYS A 235 2.89 9.71 7.93
N GLY A 236 1.91 8.86 7.66
CA GLY A 236 0.53 9.08 8.05
C GLY A 236 0.29 8.89 9.55
N ARG A 237 -0.97 8.99 9.99
CA ARG A 237 -1.34 8.81 11.40
C ARG A 237 -1.09 7.40 11.96
N ALA A 238 -0.94 6.41 11.09
CA ALA A 238 -0.60 5.03 11.46
C ALA A 238 0.91 4.77 11.45
N ASP A 239 1.72 5.83 11.37
CA ASP A 239 3.17 5.76 11.25
C ASP A 239 3.64 5.01 9.99
N ASP A 240 2.75 4.93 8.99
CA ASP A 240 2.98 4.35 7.68
C ASP A 240 3.65 5.38 6.76
N TYR A 241 4.91 5.13 6.38
CA TYR A 241 5.59 5.99 5.42
C TYR A 241 5.03 5.78 4.00
N HIS A 242 4.75 6.86 3.29
CA HIS A 242 4.30 6.84 1.90
C HIS A 242 4.71 8.12 1.17
N TYR A 243 4.86 8.01 -0.15
CA TYR A 243 5.10 9.15 -1.03
C TYR A 243 3.79 9.84 -1.39
N HIS A 244 3.87 11.16 -1.63
CA HIS A 244 2.81 11.96 -2.24
C HIS A 244 3.25 12.59 -3.57
N ILE A 245 4.55 12.52 -3.86
CA ILE A 245 5.16 12.92 -5.13
C ILE A 245 5.85 11.70 -5.71
N ALA A 246 5.91 11.63 -7.04
CA ALA A 246 6.64 10.56 -7.72
C ALA A 246 8.12 10.55 -7.29
N PRO A 247 8.64 9.40 -6.83
CA PRO A 247 9.97 9.31 -6.23
C PRO A 247 11.07 9.28 -7.30
N VAL A 248 11.29 10.40 -7.99
CA VAL A 248 12.22 10.53 -9.12
C VAL A 248 13.66 10.16 -8.79
N HIS A 249 14.06 10.22 -7.51
CA HIS A 249 15.38 9.76 -7.03
C HIS A 249 15.63 8.27 -7.30
N LEU A 250 14.57 7.46 -7.44
CA LEU A 250 14.70 6.03 -7.74
C LEU A 250 15.19 5.76 -9.16
N GLN A 251 15.14 6.76 -10.06
CA GLN A 251 15.60 6.61 -11.44
C GLN A 251 17.08 6.19 -11.54
N GLU A 252 17.91 6.65 -10.61
CA GLU A 252 19.33 6.26 -10.56
C GLU A 252 19.52 4.79 -10.20
N ILE A 253 18.58 4.20 -9.47
CA ILE A 253 18.64 2.82 -9.00
C ILE A 253 18.02 1.86 -10.02
N VAL A 254 16.83 2.18 -10.53
CA VAL A 254 16.15 1.34 -11.53
C VAL A 254 16.81 1.40 -12.90
N GLY A 255 17.62 2.43 -13.14
CA GLY A 255 18.29 2.67 -14.42
C GLY A 255 17.47 3.54 -15.37
N LYS A 256 18.16 4.21 -16.29
CA LYS A 256 17.53 5.02 -17.34
C LYS A 256 16.67 4.13 -18.23
N GLY A 257 15.51 4.63 -18.61
CA GLY A 257 14.57 3.90 -19.49
C GLY A 257 13.61 2.97 -18.73
N ASN A 258 13.81 2.72 -17.45
CA ASN A 258 12.87 1.96 -16.64
C ASN A 258 11.89 2.89 -15.90
N PRO A 259 10.65 2.45 -15.66
CA PRO A 259 9.72 3.18 -14.81
C PRO A 259 10.24 3.24 -13.37
N ILE A 260 9.81 4.25 -12.61
CA ILE A 260 10.13 4.44 -11.19
C ILE A 260 9.04 3.89 -10.26
N ALA A 261 7.86 3.66 -10.81
CA ALA A 261 6.69 3.16 -10.11
C ALA A 261 5.71 2.48 -11.08
N TYR A 262 4.72 1.80 -10.54
CA TYR A 262 3.53 1.35 -11.26
C TYR A 262 2.28 1.87 -10.58
N ALA A 263 1.37 2.44 -11.35
CA ALA A 263 0.03 2.74 -10.89
C ALA A 263 -0.74 1.45 -10.58
N LEU A 264 -1.64 1.47 -9.61
CA LEU A 264 -2.39 0.27 -9.21
C LEU A 264 -3.42 -0.18 -10.26
N ASP A 265 -3.60 0.60 -11.32
CA ASP A 265 -4.35 0.21 -12.52
C ASP A 265 -3.50 -0.58 -13.53
N GLY A 266 -2.20 -0.74 -13.30
CA GLY A 266 -1.29 -1.57 -14.08
C GLY A 266 -0.42 -0.83 -15.08
N TYR A 267 -0.53 0.49 -15.19
CA TYR A 267 0.31 1.28 -16.08
C TYR A 267 1.60 1.74 -15.41
N PRO A 268 2.74 1.72 -16.13
CA PRO A 268 4.01 2.19 -15.60
C PRO A 268 4.00 3.72 -15.43
N ILE A 269 4.77 4.19 -14.45
CA ILE A 269 5.04 5.61 -14.20
C ILE A 269 6.53 5.85 -14.43
N TYR A 270 6.85 6.61 -15.46
CA TYR A 270 8.22 7.03 -15.74
C TYR A 270 8.59 8.31 -15.01
N GLY A 271 9.88 8.64 -15.03
CA GLY A 271 10.38 9.87 -14.43
C GLY A 271 10.08 11.12 -15.26
N LEU A 272 11.00 12.09 -15.17
CA LEU A 272 10.85 13.40 -15.82
C LEU A 272 11.20 13.41 -17.33
N THR A 273 11.66 12.31 -17.87
CA THR A 273 12.01 12.14 -19.30
C THR A 273 11.37 10.86 -19.82
N GLU A 274 11.22 10.79 -21.13
CA GLU A 274 10.94 9.54 -21.82
C GLU A 274 12.04 8.51 -21.58
N PRO A 275 11.79 7.20 -21.77
CA PRO A 275 12.80 6.15 -21.60
C PRO A 275 14.06 6.33 -22.45
N ASP A 276 13.95 6.95 -23.62
CA ASP A 276 15.08 7.27 -24.51
C ASP A 276 15.84 8.54 -24.08
N GLY A 277 15.37 9.23 -23.05
CA GLY A 277 15.94 10.46 -22.50
C GLY A 277 15.40 11.74 -23.17
N SER A 278 14.48 11.64 -24.12
CA SER A 278 13.83 12.80 -24.73
C SER A 278 12.88 13.50 -23.75
N GLN A 279 12.46 14.71 -24.11
CA GLN A 279 11.55 15.50 -23.32
C GLN A 279 10.13 14.91 -23.39
N VAL A 280 9.47 14.79 -22.25
CA VAL A 280 8.05 14.43 -22.16
C VAL A 280 7.19 15.54 -22.75
N VAL A 281 6.31 15.18 -23.69
CA VAL A 281 5.39 16.10 -24.34
C VAL A 281 4.01 15.46 -24.54
N GLY A 282 2.97 16.27 -24.60
CA GLY A 282 1.64 15.81 -24.97
C GLY A 282 0.92 14.98 -23.92
N LEU A 283 1.21 15.21 -22.64
CA LEU A 283 0.47 14.56 -21.55
C LEU A 283 -1.01 14.97 -21.56
N ASP A 284 -1.86 14.01 -21.25
CA ASP A 284 -3.29 14.21 -21.06
C ASP A 284 -3.64 14.73 -19.66
N GLU A 285 -4.92 14.80 -19.35
CA GLU A 285 -5.41 15.28 -18.04
C GLU A 285 -5.05 14.35 -16.86
N PHE A 286 -4.59 13.12 -17.13
CA PHE A 286 -4.18 12.13 -16.14
C PHE A 286 -2.66 12.06 -15.97
N ASN A 287 -1.92 12.96 -16.58
CA ASN A 287 -0.46 13.01 -16.60
C ASN A 287 0.17 11.78 -17.30
N GLY A 288 -0.50 11.29 -18.34
CA GLY A 288 -0.05 10.17 -19.16
C GLY A 288 -0.20 10.45 -20.65
N HIS A 289 0.36 9.58 -21.46
CA HIS A 289 0.17 9.57 -22.90
C HIS A 289 0.44 8.17 -23.50
N THR A 290 0.20 8.01 -24.80
CA THR A 290 0.46 6.75 -25.51
C THR A 290 1.61 6.95 -26.49
N SER A 291 2.63 6.10 -26.38
CA SER A 291 3.66 5.95 -27.40
C SER A 291 3.51 4.63 -28.18
N ALA A 292 4.15 4.55 -29.34
CA ALA A 292 4.07 3.35 -30.18
C ALA A 292 4.79 2.14 -29.55
N GLU A 293 5.82 2.38 -28.77
CA GLU A 293 6.68 1.33 -28.20
C GLU A 293 6.19 0.87 -26.83
N LEU A 294 5.70 1.78 -25.99
CA LEU A 294 5.37 1.50 -24.60
C LEU A 294 3.86 1.37 -24.33
N GLY A 295 3.03 1.74 -25.30
CA GLY A 295 1.61 1.90 -25.05
C GLY A 295 1.34 3.11 -24.13
N TYR A 296 0.25 3.04 -23.38
CA TYR A 296 -0.08 4.08 -22.42
C TYR A 296 0.79 4.01 -21.17
N HIS A 297 1.29 5.15 -20.72
CA HIS A 297 2.08 5.27 -19.49
C HIS A 297 1.95 6.67 -18.90
N TYR A 298 2.29 6.77 -17.60
CA TYR A 298 2.29 8.03 -16.85
C TYR A 298 3.71 8.57 -16.70
N HIS A 299 3.80 9.85 -16.39
CA HIS A 299 5.04 10.52 -16.00
C HIS A 299 4.95 11.19 -14.62
N ALA A 300 6.13 11.47 -14.04
CA ALA A 300 6.29 12.17 -12.77
C ALA A 300 5.87 13.65 -12.84
#